data_73084302b2fa888dc6f9218aac497c8f
#
_entry.id   73084302b2fa888dc6f9218aac497c8f
#
_cell.length_a   1.000
_cell.length_b   1.000
_cell.length_c   1.000
_cell.angle_alpha   90.00
_cell.angle_beta   90.00
_cell.angle_gamma   90.00
#
_symmetry.space_group_name_H-M   'P 1'
#
loop_
_entity.id
_entity.type
_entity.pdbx_description
1 polymer ?
#
loop_
_entity_poly.entity_id
_entity_poly.type
_entity_poly.pdbx_seq_one_letter_code
_entity_poly.pdbx_strand_id
1 'polypeptide(L)' 'MQNNPFTPDEINLMCIYDTGNRMGLLFELHDVASYLSEEDKELAVLIHITIEKLCNMTDTEYDLLELYPDFC' A
#
# COMPACT_ATOMS: atom_id res chain seq x y z
N MET A 1 -13.88 -16.21 -1.13
CA MET A 1 -13.56 -15.24 -0.07
C MET A 1 -12.08 -14.89 -0.15
N GLN A 2 -11.76 -13.63 -0.14
CA GLN A 2 -10.38 -13.20 -0.31
C GLN A 2 -9.65 -13.16 1.02
N ASN A 3 -8.43 -13.69 1.02
CA ASN A 3 -7.53 -13.60 2.15
C ASN A 3 -6.59 -12.40 1.97
N ASN A 4 -7.19 -11.23 1.78
CA ASN A 4 -6.40 -10.02 1.60
C ASN A 4 -6.01 -9.47 2.98
N PRO A 5 -4.71 -9.36 3.28
CA PRO A 5 -4.27 -8.85 4.58
C PRO A 5 -4.43 -7.35 4.74
N PHE A 6 -4.81 -6.66 3.67
CA PHE A 6 -4.91 -5.20 3.69
C PHE A 6 -6.31 -4.73 4.03
N THR A 7 -6.39 -3.64 4.77
CA THR A 7 -7.66 -2.99 5.06
C THR A 7 -8.13 -2.21 3.82
N PRO A 8 -9.43 -1.83 3.76
CA PRO A 8 -9.91 -1.00 2.64
C PRO A 8 -9.11 0.29 2.45
N ASP A 9 -8.71 0.94 3.53
CA ASP A 9 -7.91 2.17 3.44
C ASP A 9 -6.54 1.87 2.83
N GLU A 10 -5.93 0.76 3.20
CA GLU A 10 -4.64 0.34 2.65
C GLU A 10 -4.76 0.00 1.17
N ILE A 11 -5.85 -0.67 0.79
CA ILE A 11 -6.09 -1.02 -0.61
C ILE A 11 -6.25 0.24 -1.45
N ASN A 12 -7.02 1.21 -0.96
CA ASN A 12 -7.19 2.48 -1.67
C ASN A 12 -5.87 3.21 -1.83
N LEU A 13 -5.06 3.23 -0.78
CA LEU A 13 -3.73 3.83 -0.83
C LEU A 13 -2.86 3.15 -1.88
N MET A 14 -2.87 1.84 -1.91
CA MET A 14 -2.08 1.07 -2.88
C MET A 14 -2.55 1.34 -4.31
N CYS A 15 -3.85 1.44 -4.53
CA CYS A 15 -4.39 1.73 -5.85
C CYS A 15 -3.96 3.10 -6.36
N ILE A 16 -3.87 4.09 -5.47
CA ILE A 16 -3.46 5.44 -5.84
C ILE A 16 -2.01 5.46 -6.33
N TYR A 17 -1.14 4.71 -5.68
CA TYR A 17 0.30 4.76 -5.95
C TYR A 17 0.82 3.55 -6.72
N ASP A 18 -0.06 2.67 -7.17
CA ASP A 18 0.34 1.46 -7.89
C ASP A 18 1.08 1.80 -9.18
N THR A 19 2.24 1.17 -9.35
CA THR A 19 3.06 1.33 -10.55
C THR A 19 3.07 0.06 -11.40
N GLY A 20 2.29 -0.94 -11.01
CA GLY A 20 2.20 -2.20 -11.70
C GLY A 20 2.96 -3.35 -11.07
N ASN A 21 3.80 -3.07 -10.07
CA ASN A 21 4.53 -4.12 -9.36
C ASN A 21 4.80 -3.72 -7.91
N ARG A 22 5.13 -4.71 -7.10
CA ARG A 22 5.33 -4.53 -5.66
C ARG A 22 6.48 -3.56 -5.35
N MET A 23 7.61 -3.72 -6.02
CA MET A 23 8.79 -2.89 -5.75
C MET A 23 8.53 -1.43 -6.09
N GLY A 24 7.87 -1.17 -7.23
CA GLY A 24 7.53 0.19 -7.60
C GLY A 24 6.60 0.84 -6.59
N LEU A 25 5.60 0.09 -6.11
CA LEU A 25 4.69 0.58 -5.09
C LEU A 25 5.45 0.90 -3.79
N LEU A 26 6.37 0.04 -3.38
CA LEU A 26 7.18 0.29 -2.19
C LEU A 26 7.99 1.58 -2.32
N PHE A 27 8.60 1.80 -3.48
CA PHE A 27 9.34 3.04 -3.72
C PHE A 27 8.44 4.26 -3.61
N GLU A 28 7.26 4.20 -4.22
CA GLU A 28 6.31 5.31 -4.17
C GLU A 28 5.87 5.60 -2.75
N LEU A 29 5.56 4.58 -1.98
CA LEU A 29 5.12 4.75 -0.59
C LEU A 29 6.23 5.32 0.29
N HIS A 30 7.47 4.86 0.11
CA HIS A 30 8.60 5.41 0.83
C HIS A 30 8.82 6.89 0.48
N ASP A 31 8.67 7.22 -0.80
CA ASP A 31 8.83 8.59 -1.26
C ASP A 31 7.78 9.49 -0.63
N VAL A 32 6.52 9.08 -0.67
CA VAL A 32 5.43 9.84 -0.06
C VAL A 32 5.68 10.02 1.44
N ALA A 33 6.09 8.96 2.12
CA ALA A 33 6.35 9.01 3.56
C ALA A 33 7.41 10.06 3.91
N SER A 34 8.39 10.26 3.03
CA SER A 34 9.46 11.22 3.27
C SER A 34 9.00 12.67 3.19
N TYR A 35 7.85 12.92 2.57
CA TYR A 35 7.30 14.28 2.43
C TYR A 35 6.24 14.61 3.47
N LEU A 36 5.85 13.65 4.29
CA LEU A 36 4.78 13.88 5.27
C LEU A 36 5.29 14.72 6.43
N SER A 37 4.43 15.63 6.90
CA SER A 37 4.71 16.45 8.07
C SER A 37 4.16 15.78 9.33
N GLU A 38 4.41 16.39 10.48
CA GLU A 38 3.89 15.89 11.74
C GLU A 38 2.35 15.88 11.79
N GLU A 39 1.72 16.72 10.98
CA GLU A 39 0.26 16.80 10.93
C GLU A 39 -0.33 15.58 10.22
N ASP A 40 0.47 14.87 9.46
CA ASP A 40 0.02 13.72 8.67
C ASP A 40 0.30 12.38 9.38
N LYS A 41 0.28 12.36 10.70
CA LYS A 41 0.63 11.16 11.48
C LYS A 41 -0.22 9.95 11.14
N GLU A 42 -1.53 10.15 10.96
CA GLU A 42 -2.43 9.04 10.63
C GLU A 42 -2.08 8.43 9.28
N LEU A 43 -1.81 9.28 8.30
CA LEU A 43 -1.39 8.81 6.98
C LEU A 43 -0.04 8.13 7.04
N ALA A 44 0.88 8.68 7.83
CA ALA A 44 2.20 8.07 7.99
C ALA A 44 2.10 6.66 8.58
N VAL A 45 1.24 6.48 9.60
CA VAL A 45 1.02 5.17 10.19
C VAL A 45 0.44 4.21 9.17
N LEU A 46 -0.55 4.66 8.40
CA LEU A 46 -1.16 3.84 7.36
C LEU A 46 -0.12 3.39 6.32
N ILE A 47 0.72 4.32 5.87
CA ILE A 47 1.77 4.02 4.91
C ILE A 47 2.76 3.02 5.48
N HIS A 48 3.20 3.23 6.73
CA HIS A 48 4.14 2.32 7.38
C HIS A 48 3.61 0.91 7.49
N ILE A 49 2.35 0.77 7.90
CA ILE A 49 1.72 -0.55 8.03
C ILE A 49 1.62 -1.21 6.65
N THR A 50 1.25 -0.45 5.64
CA THR A 50 1.14 -0.96 4.27
C THR A 50 2.50 -1.42 3.76
N ILE A 51 3.53 -0.63 3.98
CA ILE A 51 4.91 -0.99 3.59
C ILE A 51 5.33 -2.29 4.27
N GLU A 52 5.07 -2.40 5.57
CA GLU A 52 5.43 -3.60 6.33
C GLU A 52 4.77 -4.84 5.76
N LYS A 53 3.49 -4.76 5.45
CA LYS A 53 2.77 -5.88 4.85
C LYS A 53 3.32 -6.23 3.48
N LEU A 54 3.63 -5.22 2.66
CA LEU A 54 4.21 -5.45 1.35
C LEU A 54 5.60 -6.09 1.43
N CYS A 55 6.40 -5.71 2.43
CA CYS A 55 7.72 -6.28 2.62
C CYS A 55 7.66 -7.76 3.05
N ASN A 56 6.56 -8.16 3.69
CA ASN A 56 6.40 -9.52 4.17
C ASN A 56 5.76 -10.45 3.15
N MET A 57 5.46 -9.97 1.96
CA MET A 57 4.90 -10.80 0.90
C MET A 57 5.86 -10.89 -0.28
N THR A 58 5.66 -11.91 -1.10
CA THR A 58 6.45 -12.09 -2.33
C THR A 58 5.80 -11.35 -3.49
N ASP A 59 6.56 -11.19 -4.57
CA ASP A 59 6.02 -10.61 -5.80
C ASP A 59 4.87 -11.44 -6.35
N THR A 60 4.97 -12.76 -6.24
CA THR A 60 3.90 -13.66 -6.70
C THR A 60 2.63 -13.43 -5.89
N GLU A 61 2.78 -13.30 -4.57
CA GLU A 61 1.62 -13.01 -3.71
C GLU A 61 0.99 -11.67 -4.08
N TYR A 62 1.81 -10.67 -4.36
CA TYR A 62 1.32 -9.36 -4.76
C TYR A 62 0.55 -9.45 -6.09
N ASP A 63 1.09 -10.20 -7.05
CA ASP A 63 0.44 -10.36 -8.36
C ASP A 63 -0.92 -11.04 -8.25
N LEU A 64 -1.11 -11.87 -7.22
CA LEU A 64 -2.38 -12.55 -6.99
C LEU A 64 -3.41 -11.65 -6.28
N LEU A 65 -2.99 -10.52 -5.75
CA LEU A 65 -3.92 -9.58 -5.13
C LEU A 65 -4.77 -8.91 -6.20
N GLU A 66 -6.07 -8.82 -5.93
CA GLU A 66 -6.97 -8.08 -6.79
C GLU A 66 -7.21 -6.72 -6.13
N LEU A 67 -6.55 -5.69 -6.65
CA LEU A 67 -6.65 -4.35 -6.09
C LEU A 67 -7.78 -3.58 -6.76
N TYR A 68 -8.95 -3.62 -6.14
CA TYR A 68 -10.10 -2.87 -6.61
C TYR A 68 -10.42 -1.79 -5.59
N PRO A 69 -10.31 -0.50 -5.98
CA PRO A 69 -10.64 0.58 -5.06
C PRO A 69 -12.13 0.60 -4.76
N ASP A 70 -12.46 0.87 -3.48
CA ASP A 70 -13.85 0.89 -3.05
C ASP A 70 -14.63 2.09 -3.58
N PHE A 71 -13.93 3.10 -4.06
CA PHE A 71 -14.55 4.34 -4.51
C PHE A 71 -14.82 4.40 -6.01
N CYS A 72 -14.68 3.32 -6.69
CA CYS A 72 -14.95 3.26 -8.13
C CYS A 72 -16.41 3.42 -8.46
#